data_863748e5a0f5b9835cc3c88decca38a9
#
_entry.id   863748e5a0f5b9835cc3c88decca38a9
#
_cell.length_a   1.000
_cell.length_b   1.000
_cell.length_c   1.000
_cell.angle_alpha   90.00
_cell.angle_beta   90.00
_cell.angle_gamma   90.00
#
_symmetry.space_group_name_H-M   'P 1'
#
loop_
_entity.id
_entity.type
_entity.pdbx_description
1 polymer ?
#
loop_
_entity_poly.entity_id
_entity_poly.type
_entity_poly.pdbx_seq_one_letter_code
_entity_poly.pdbx_strand_id
1 'polypeptide(L)'
;MKKRIPPASRASLFAESALQHAAPAAAHRFNVDGGSRGNPGPAAYGVVVRSPKGEIVAELKKYIGRSSNNVAEYYGLIAALDYAEQHGIRAVRIEADSELMVKQMRGQYKVKSADLQPLYERAKKMSQGFDSFRIEHVYREQNREADQLANEAMDEAEGKTAAKPEAKAASPKTDKPKPAAESTAPKPGPRLIPARYRAGVLYLLEDMGLPDGTVCKIILHSVYDPAKK
;
A
#
# COMPACT_ATOMS: atom_id res chain seq x y z
N MET A 1 57.03 16.87 39.59
CA MET A 1 56.80 17.16 38.16
C MET A 1 55.35 16.87 37.77
N LYS A 2 54.53 17.88 37.60
CA LYS A 2 53.13 17.73 37.19
C LYS A 2 53.08 17.86 35.66
N LYS A 3 52.69 16.76 34.97
CA LYS A 3 52.47 16.76 33.51
C LYS A 3 51.21 17.59 33.19
N ARG A 4 51.39 18.68 32.43
CA ARG A 4 50.28 19.46 31.85
C ARG A 4 49.69 18.69 30.68
N ILE A 5 48.37 18.43 30.69
CA ILE A 5 47.58 17.92 29.59
C ILE A 5 47.32 19.12 28.65
N PRO A 6 47.60 19.03 27.34
CA PRO A 6 47.27 20.10 26.40
C PRO A 6 45.75 20.20 26.21
N PRO A 7 45.20 21.40 25.97
CA PRO A 7 43.78 21.59 25.75
C PRO A 7 43.39 20.95 24.39
N ALA A 8 42.33 20.15 24.42
CA ALA A 8 41.73 19.58 23.20
C ALA A 8 41.38 20.72 22.21
N SER A 9 41.81 20.53 20.98
CA SER A 9 41.63 21.48 19.88
C SER A 9 40.14 21.72 19.62
N ARG A 10 39.73 23.00 19.60
CA ARG A 10 38.36 23.45 19.26
C ARG A 10 37.84 22.96 17.90
N ALA A 11 38.72 22.47 17.04
CA ALA A 11 38.36 21.95 15.71
C ALA A 11 37.60 20.60 15.76
N SER A 12 37.75 19.79 16.79
CA SER A 12 37.07 18.48 16.91
C SER A 12 35.58 18.60 17.32
N LEU A 13 35.23 19.65 18.04
CA LEU A 13 33.86 19.89 18.51
C LEU A 13 32.90 20.34 17.38
N PHE A 14 33.43 20.92 16.31
CA PHE A 14 32.63 21.35 15.15
C PHE A 14 32.46 20.25 14.10
N ALA A 15 33.37 19.25 14.07
CA ALA A 15 33.27 18.12 13.16
C ALA A 15 32.21 17.11 13.62
N GLU A 16 32.02 16.92 14.91
CA GLU A 16 30.96 16.04 15.45
C GLU A 16 29.55 16.66 15.31
N SER A 17 29.44 17.99 15.37
CA SER A 17 28.17 18.70 15.16
C SER A 17 27.69 18.68 13.71
N ALA A 18 28.61 18.58 12.73
CA ALA A 18 28.27 18.55 11.31
C ALA A 18 27.69 17.21 10.85
N LEU A 19 28.00 16.11 11.55
CA LEU A 19 27.44 14.77 11.26
C LEU A 19 26.01 14.57 11.82
N GLN A 20 25.54 15.45 12.68
CA GLN A 20 24.20 15.34 13.30
C GLN A 20 23.11 16.14 12.55
N HIS A 21 23.43 16.85 11.48
CA HIS A 21 22.47 17.66 10.70
C HIS A 21 22.45 17.28 9.21
N ALA A 22 22.58 15.99 8.88
CA ALA A 22 22.07 15.54 7.60
C ALA A 22 20.55 15.82 7.62
N ALA A 23 20.10 16.74 6.76
CA ALA A 23 18.67 17.00 6.58
C ALA A 23 17.98 15.63 6.42
N PRO A 24 16.88 15.36 7.14
CA PRO A 24 16.22 14.08 7.04
C PRO A 24 15.95 13.79 5.57
N ALA A 25 16.41 12.63 5.08
CA ALA A 25 16.22 12.24 3.68
C ALA A 25 14.76 12.52 3.33
N ALA A 26 14.53 13.25 2.24
CA ALA A 26 13.20 13.68 1.88
C ALA A 26 12.32 12.44 1.69
N ALA A 27 11.38 12.23 2.62
CA ALA A 27 10.60 11.02 2.73
C ALA A 27 9.50 10.98 1.66
N HIS A 28 9.23 9.80 1.11
CA HIS A 28 7.99 9.55 0.38
C HIS A 28 6.82 9.60 1.36
N ARG A 29 5.73 10.22 0.92
CA ARG A 29 4.52 10.36 1.71
C ARG A 29 3.46 9.39 1.20
N PHE A 30 2.83 8.69 2.14
CA PHE A 30 1.77 7.72 1.88
C PHE A 30 0.51 8.16 2.62
N ASN A 31 -0.49 8.60 1.89
CA ASN A 31 -1.83 8.80 2.44
C ASN A 31 -2.54 7.45 2.44
N VAL A 32 -2.98 7.01 3.61
CA VAL A 32 -3.57 5.67 3.83
C VAL A 32 -4.96 5.81 4.42
N ASP A 33 -5.92 5.14 3.82
CA ASP A 33 -7.26 4.99 4.33
C ASP A 33 -7.75 3.55 4.24
N GLY A 34 -8.66 3.17 5.12
CA GLY A 34 -9.34 1.88 5.09
C GLY A 34 -10.76 2.04 5.61
N GLY A 35 -11.71 1.48 4.87
CA GLY A 35 -13.11 1.62 5.20
C GLY A 35 -13.90 0.32 5.12
N SER A 36 -15.04 0.29 5.83
CA SER A 36 -16.03 -0.78 5.69
C SER A 36 -17.46 -0.23 5.66
N ARG A 37 -18.29 -0.79 4.80
CA ARG A 37 -19.73 -0.49 4.73
C ARG A 37 -20.48 -1.38 5.71
N GLY A 38 -20.59 -0.89 6.95
CA GLY A 38 -20.96 -1.66 8.12
C GLY A 38 -19.73 -2.17 8.88
N ASN A 39 -19.89 -2.56 10.15
CA ASN A 39 -18.76 -2.95 10.99
C ASN A 39 -19.07 -4.24 11.80
N PRO A 40 -18.77 -5.43 11.26
CA PRO A 40 -18.09 -5.72 10.00
C PRO A 40 -18.98 -5.63 8.76
N GLY A 41 -18.37 -5.26 7.62
CA GLY A 41 -19.04 -5.14 6.32
C GLY A 41 -18.10 -5.30 5.15
N PRO A 42 -18.58 -5.11 3.89
CA PRO A 42 -17.72 -4.96 2.73
C PRO A 42 -16.65 -3.92 3.01
N ALA A 43 -15.38 -4.29 2.85
CA ALA A 43 -14.25 -3.48 3.29
C ALA A 43 -13.16 -3.40 2.23
N ALA A 44 -12.50 -2.26 2.16
CA ALA A 44 -11.41 -1.99 1.24
C ALA A 44 -10.42 -1.00 1.84
N TYR A 45 -9.26 -0.87 1.20
CA TYR A 45 -8.31 0.19 1.50
C TYR A 45 -7.92 0.96 0.24
N GLY A 46 -7.46 2.20 0.44
CA GLY A 46 -6.82 3.06 -0.53
C GLY A 46 -5.51 3.61 -0.02
N VAL A 47 -4.53 3.74 -0.91
CA VAL A 47 -3.22 4.35 -0.61
C VAL A 47 -2.80 5.24 -1.76
N VAL A 48 -2.43 6.48 -1.48
CA VAL A 48 -1.81 7.40 -2.44
C VAL A 48 -0.36 7.59 -2.05
N VAL A 49 0.54 7.28 -2.98
CA VAL A 49 1.99 7.40 -2.77
C VAL A 49 2.49 8.66 -3.47
N ARG A 50 3.17 9.51 -2.71
CA ARG A 50 3.78 10.75 -3.23
C ARG A 50 5.28 10.72 -3.09
N SER A 51 5.95 11.19 -4.15
CA SER A 51 7.40 11.42 -4.13
C SER A 51 7.76 12.50 -3.10
N PRO A 52 9.04 12.64 -2.74
CA PRO A 52 9.51 13.76 -1.92
C PRO A 52 9.19 15.15 -2.48
N LYS A 53 8.93 15.24 -3.80
CA LYS A 53 8.51 16.47 -4.47
C LYS A 53 7.01 16.73 -4.39
N GLY A 54 6.24 15.78 -3.85
CA GLY A 54 4.78 15.86 -3.74
C GLY A 54 4.00 15.31 -4.94
N GLU A 55 4.67 14.79 -5.96
CA GLU A 55 4.04 14.18 -7.14
C GLU A 55 3.44 12.82 -6.78
N ILE A 56 2.26 12.50 -7.25
CA ILE A 56 1.67 11.17 -7.12
C ILE A 56 2.46 10.21 -8.01
N VAL A 57 3.03 9.18 -7.42
CA VAL A 57 3.84 8.15 -8.09
C VAL A 57 3.14 6.80 -8.15
N ALA A 58 2.16 6.58 -7.28
CA ALA A 58 1.31 5.39 -7.31
C ALA A 58 0.01 5.60 -6.53
N GLU A 59 -1.01 4.86 -6.92
CA GLU A 59 -2.28 4.72 -6.25
C GLU A 59 -2.57 3.23 -6.09
N LEU A 60 -2.87 2.79 -4.86
CA LEU A 60 -3.18 1.41 -4.55
C LEU A 60 -4.58 1.34 -3.97
N LYS A 61 -5.39 0.40 -4.44
CA LYS A 61 -6.69 0.12 -3.85
C LYS A 61 -6.98 -1.36 -3.91
N LYS A 62 -7.68 -1.90 -2.90
CA LYS A 62 -8.07 -3.29 -2.91
C LYS A 62 -9.27 -3.54 -2.01
N TYR A 63 -10.24 -4.26 -2.55
CA TYR A 63 -11.30 -4.88 -1.77
C TYR A 63 -10.75 -6.08 -0.99
N ILE A 64 -11.04 -6.15 0.32
CA ILE A 64 -10.52 -7.19 1.22
C ILE A 64 -11.59 -8.16 1.72
N GLY A 65 -12.79 -8.11 1.13
CA GLY A 65 -13.92 -8.92 1.58
C GLY A 65 -14.66 -8.27 2.75
N ARG A 66 -15.33 -9.09 3.56
CA ARG A 66 -16.09 -8.61 4.74
C ARG A 66 -15.16 -8.49 5.94
N SER A 67 -14.99 -7.27 6.45
CA SER A 67 -14.10 -6.99 7.56
C SER A 67 -14.54 -5.76 8.38
N SER A 68 -13.85 -5.49 9.49
CA SER A 68 -14.06 -4.27 10.26
C SER A 68 -13.26 -3.09 9.66
N ASN A 69 -13.69 -1.87 9.98
CA ASN A 69 -12.99 -0.65 9.57
C ASN A 69 -11.51 -0.67 9.99
N ASN A 70 -11.23 -0.95 11.25
CA ASN A 70 -9.87 -0.96 11.77
C ASN A 70 -8.97 -2.00 11.08
N VAL A 71 -9.52 -3.15 10.69
CA VAL A 71 -8.79 -4.16 9.92
C VAL A 71 -8.45 -3.63 8.54
N ALA A 72 -9.39 -2.92 7.88
CA ALA A 72 -9.14 -2.31 6.57
C ALA A 72 -8.03 -1.24 6.63
N GLU A 73 -8.02 -0.40 7.66
CA GLU A 73 -6.97 0.58 7.91
C GLU A 73 -5.58 -0.06 8.04
N TYR A 74 -5.46 -1.16 8.80
CA TYR A 74 -4.21 -1.90 8.92
C TYR A 74 -3.78 -2.56 7.60
N TYR A 75 -4.72 -3.06 6.79
CA TYR A 75 -4.38 -3.58 5.47
C TYR A 75 -3.84 -2.48 4.54
N GLY A 76 -4.41 -1.27 4.59
CA GLY A 76 -3.89 -0.10 3.87
C GLY A 76 -2.47 0.26 4.31
N LEU A 77 -2.22 0.31 5.63
CA LEU A 77 -0.89 0.55 6.17
C LEU A 77 0.12 -0.52 5.70
N ILE A 78 -0.23 -1.80 5.77
CA ILE A 78 0.63 -2.89 5.32
C ILE A 78 0.90 -2.78 3.82
N ALA A 79 -0.11 -2.46 3.01
CA ALA A 79 0.07 -2.27 1.57
C ALA A 79 1.02 -1.11 1.24
N ALA A 80 0.94 0.00 1.99
CA ALA A 80 1.87 1.13 1.86
C ALA A 80 3.32 0.73 2.18
N LEU A 81 3.52 -0.05 3.25
CA LEU A 81 4.84 -0.52 3.66
C LEU A 81 5.40 -1.58 2.68
N ASP A 82 4.56 -2.51 2.21
CA ASP A 82 4.93 -3.49 1.18
C ASP A 82 5.37 -2.79 -0.11
N TYR A 83 4.63 -1.76 -0.55
CA TYR A 83 5.00 -0.96 -1.72
C TYR A 83 6.37 -0.28 -1.52
N ALA A 84 6.57 0.36 -0.38
CA ALA A 84 7.83 1.04 -0.07
C ALA A 84 9.02 0.07 -0.09
N GLU A 85 8.88 -1.12 0.50
CA GLU A 85 9.92 -2.17 0.51
C GLU A 85 10.24 -2.64 -0.92
N GLN A 86 9.22 -2.91 -1.74
CA GLN A 86 9.38 -3.40 -3.12
C GLN A 86 10.06 -2.38 -4.04
N HIS A 87 9.85 -1.08 -3.79
CA HIS A 87 10.42 0.00 -4.60
C HIS A 87 11.70 0.60 -4.00
N GLY A 88 12.27 -0.03 -2.97
CA GLY A 88 13.52 0.43 -2.35
C GLY A 88 13.41 1.79 -1.66
N ILE A 89 12.20 2.23 -1.32
CA ILE A 89 11.97 3.47 -0.59
C ILE A 89 12.41 3.26 0.86
N ARG A 90 13.40 4.03 1.32
CA ARG A 90 14.00 3.86 2.64
C ARG A 90 13.49 4.87 3.68
N ALA A 91 12.97 6.01 3.23
CA ALA A 91 12.41 7.04 4.10
C ALA A 91 10.89 7.16 3.83
N VAL A 92 10.09 6.77 4.81
CA VAL A 92 8.64 6.61 4.71
C VAL A 92 7.93 7.51 5.73
N ARG A 93 6.96 8.27 5.25
CA ARG A 93 6.02 9.03 6.06
C ARG A 93 4.59 8.59 5.75
N ILE A 94 3.94 7.96 6.71
CA ILE A 94 2.53 7.57 6.62
C ILE A 94 1.66 8.69 7.19
N GLU A 95 0.62 9.06 6.46
CA GLU A 95 -0.43 9.98 6.87
C GLU A 95 -1.77 9.24 6.83
N ALA A 96 -2.47 9.16 7.95
CA ALA A 96 -3.74 8.46 8.07
C ALA A 96 -4.69 9.23 9.00
N ASP A 97 -5.99 9.15 8.74
CA ASP A 97 -7.03 9.75 9.58
C ASP A 97 -7.54 8.82 10.69
N SER A 98 -7.01 7.60 10.77
CA SER A 98 -7.23 6.67 11.87
C SER A 98 -6.36 7.02 13.09
N GLU A 99 -6.90 7.80 14.00
CA GLU A 99 -6.21 8.16 15.24
C GLU A 99 -5.83 6.91 16.07
N LEU A 100 -6.71 5.88 16.08
CA LEU A 100 -6.47 4.63 16.80
C LEU A 100 -5.23 3.92 16.25
N MET A 101 -5.17 3.69 14.93
CA MET A 101 -4.04 3.03 14.28
C MET A 101 -2.74 3.80 14.51
N VAL A 102 -2.77 5.12 14.34
CA VAL A 102 -1.59 5.98 14.56
C VAL A 102 -1.09 5.88 16.00
N LYS A 103 -1.97 5.96 17.00
CA LYS A 103 -1.60 5.84 18.43
C LYS A 103 -1.08 4.44 18.77
N GLN A 104 -1.65 3.39 18.17
CA GLN A 104 -1.15 2.02 18.34
C GLN A 104 0.25 1.87 17.74
N MET A 105 0.48 2.32 16.52
CA MET A 105 1.79 2.25 15.86
C MET A 105 2.87 3.07 16.58
N ARG A 106 2.49 4.18 17.21
CA ARG A 106 3.37 4.97 18.09
C ARG A 106 3.60 4.35 19.47
N GLY A 107 2.90 3.25 19.81
CA GLY A 107 3.00 2.59 21.12
C GLY A 107 2.27 3.32 22.24
N GLN A 108 1.46 4.34 21.93
CA GLN A 108 0.67 5.09 22.90
C GLN A 108 -0.57 4.30 23.36
N TYR A 109 -1.13 3.48 22.47
CA TYR A 109 -2.27 2.61 22.77
C TYR A 109 -1.89 1.14 22.54
N LYS A 110 -2.40 0.26 23.43
CA LYS A 110 -2.27 -1.19 23.27
C LYS A 110 -3.32 -1.72 22.29
N VAL A 111 -2.93 -2.65 21.46
CA VAL A 111 -3.87 -3.42 20.64
C VAL A 111 -4.51 -4.49 21.53
N LYS A 112 -5.84 -4.44 21.67
CA LYS A 112 -6.61 -5.40 22.47
C LYS A 112 -7.39 -6.41 21.63
N SER A 113 -7.67 -6.07 20.37
CA SER A 113 -8.41 -6.92 19.45
C SER A 113 -7.53 -8.05 18.94
N ALA A 114 -8.02 -9.29 19.05
CA ALA A 114 -7.34 -10.47 18.52
C ALA A 114 -7.16 -10.40 16.98
N ASP A 115 -8.12 -9.80 16.27
CA ASP A 115 -8.07 -9.66 14.81
C ASP A 115 -7.03 -8.63 14.36
N LEU A 116 -6.78 -7.61 15.18
CA LEU A 116 -5.82 -6.54 14.86
C LEU A 116 -4.40 -6.89 15.27
N GLN A 117 -4.21 -7.75 16.28
CA GLN A 117 -2.90 -8.06 16.83
C GLN A 117 -1.91 -8.53 15.76
N PRO A 118 -2.23 -9.53 14.91
CA PRO A 118 -1.29 -10.01 13.88
C PRO A 118 -0.98 -8.95 12.82
N LEU A 119 -1.95 -8.09 12.49
CA LEU A 119 -1.75 -7.01 11.53
C LEU A 119 -0.83 -5.92 12.11
N TYR A 120 -1.07 -5.55 13.36
CA TYR A 120 -0.21 -4.61 14.08
C TYR A 120 1.23 -5.12 14.18
N GLU A 121 1.43 -6.37 14.59
CA GLU A 121 2.77 -6.97 14.71
C GLU A 121 3.49 -6.99 13.38
N ARG A 122 2.78 -7.36 12.30
CA ARG A 122 3.30 -7.31 10.93
C ARG A 122 3.72 -5.88 10.55
N ALA A 123 2.83 -4.91 10.67
CA ALA A 123 3.12 -3.51 10.33
C ALA A 123 4.28 -2.97 11.16
N LYS A 124 4.32 -3.31 12.46
CA LYS A 124 5.40 -2.90 13.37
C LYS A 124 6.74 -3.48 12.96
N LYS A 125 6.79 -4.78 12.62
CA LYS A 125 8.00 -5.43 12.10
C LYS A 125 8.49 -4.80 10.80
N MET A 126 7.57 -4.55 9.86
CA MET A 126 7.91 -3.92 8.58
C MET A 126 8.43 -2.49 8.78
N SER A 127 7.82 -1.71 9.67
CA SER A 127 8.24 -0.34 9.93
C SER A 127 9.68 -0.21 10.45
N GLN A 128 10.21 -1.24 11.09
CA GLN A 128 11.60 -1.31 11.57
C GLN A 128 12.63 -1.53 10.46
N GLY A 129 12.18 -1.96 9.28
CA GLY A 129 13.05 -2.19 8.13
C GLY A 129 13.44 -0.92 7.36
N PHE A 130 12.85 0.22 7.66
CA PHE A 130 13.14 1.49 6.98
C PHE A 130 14.18 2.32 7.73
N ASP A 131 14.98 3.09 7.00
CA ASP A 131 15.97 3.99 7.59
C ASP A 131 15.30 5.15 8.34
N SER A 132 14.13 5.56 7.86
CA SER A 132 13.27 6.54 8.52
C SER A 132 11.82 6.15 8.34
N PHE A 133 11.11 5.94 9.44
CA PHE A 133 9.67 5.68 9.46
C PHE A 133 8.98 6.69 10.37
N ARG A 134 7.96 7.36 9.84
CA ARG A 134 7.07 8.24 10.60
C ARG A 134 5.63 7.91 10.25
N ILE A 135 4.74 7.94 11.25
CA ILE A 135 3.31 7.83 11.07
C ILE A 135 2.62 8.98 11.79
N GLU A 136 1.75 9.69 11.10
CA GLU A 136 1.09 10.90 11.57
C GLU A 136 -0.42 10.82 11.33
N HIS A 137 -1.16 11.36 12.28
CA HIS A 137 -2.59 11.56 12.10
C HIS A 137 -2.81 12.83 11.28
N VAL A 138 -3.67 12.73 10.27
CA VAL A 138 -4.15 13.85 9.46
C VAL A 138 -5.66 13.92 9.54
N TYR A 139 -6.22 15.10 9.31
CA TYR A 139 -7.67 15.25 9.24
C TYR A 139 -8.22 14.64 7.94
N ARG A 140 -9.44 14.16 7.98
CA ARG A 140 -10.09 13.48 6.85
C ARG A 140 -10.07 14.29 5.55
N GLU A 141 -10.17 15.63 5.66
CA GLU A 141 -10.07 16.54 4.52
C GLU A 141 -8.73 16.44 3.77
N GLN A 142 -7.69 16.03 4.46
CA GLN A 142 -6.33 15.84 3.89
C GLN A 142 -6.10 14.42 3.39
N ASN A 143 -7.05 13.48 3.66
CA ASN A 143 -6.95 12.06 3.28
C ASN A 143 -7.97 11.63 2.23
N ARG A 144 -8.69 12.60 1.59
CA ARG A 144 -9.80 12.35 0.67
C ARG A 144 -9.46 11.45 -0.51
N GLU A 145 -8.26 11.57 -1.05
CA GLU A 145 -7.86 10.75 -2.21
C GLU A 145 -7.75 9.27 -1.83
N ALA A 146 -7.17 8.95 -0.67
CA ALA A 146 -7.11 7.59 -0.17
C ALA A 146 -8.51 7.05 0.21
N ASP A 147 -9.38 7.86 0.85
CA ASP A 147 -10.79 7.53 1.13
C ASP A 147 -11.55 7.23 -0.18
N GLN A 148 -11.35 8.04 -1.23
CA GLN A 148 -11.96 7.81 -2.54
C GLN A 148 -11.54 6.48 -3.14
N LEU A 149 -10.25 6.14 -3.12
CA LEU A 149 -9.74 4.86 -3.63
C LEU A 149 -10.33 3.67 -2.88
N ALA A 150 -10.46 3.76 -1.54
CA ALA A 150 -11.10 2.72 -0.74
C ALA A 150 -12.57 2.54 -1.12
N ASN A 151 -13.30 3.63 -1.31
CA ASN A 151 -14.71 3.61 -1.74
C ASN A 151 -14.86 3.05 -3.15
N GLU A 152 -14.00 3.45 -4.10
CA GLU A 152 -13.98 2.91 -5.46
C GLU A 152 -13.77 1.39 -5.47
N ALA A 153 -12.82 0.88 -4.66
CA ALA A 153 -12.57 -0.55 -4.56
C ALA A 153 -13.79 -1.33 -4.01
N MET A 154 -14.56 -0.74 -3.11
CA MET A 154 -15.83 -1.33 -2.62
C MET A 154 -16.90 -1.29 -3.71
N ASP A 155 -17.04 -0.17 -4.44
CA ASP A 155 -18.03 -0.04 -5.53
C ASP A 155 -17.76 -1.01 -6.68
N GLU A 156 -16.51 -1.17 -7.06
CA GLU A 156 -16.08 -2.13 -8.09
C GLU A 156 -16.43 -3.57 -7.68
N ALA A 157 -16.17 -3.92 -6.40
CA ALA A 157 -16.48 -5.25 -5.89
C ALA A 157 -18.00 -5.53 -5.78
N GLU A 158 -18.81 -4.50 -5.55
CA GLU A 158 -20.27 -4.58 -5.51
C GLU A 158 -20.93 -4.46 -6.89
N GLY A 159 -20.14 -4.33 -7.98
CA GLY A 159 -20.64 -4.15 -9.34
C GLY A 159 -21.25 -2.77 -9.60
N LYS A 160 -21.02 -1.82 -8.71
CA LYS A 160 -21.45 -0.43 -8.83
C LYS A 160 -20.35 0.38 -9.52
N THR A 161 -20.02 0.10 -10.78
CA THR A 161 -19.11 0.94 -11.55
C THR A 161 -19.78 2.29 -11.81
N ALA A 162 -19.43 3.29 -11.04
CA ALA A 162 -19.76 4.67 -11.34
C ALA A 162 -19.03 5.06 -12.64
N ALA A 163 -19.79 5.39 -13.67
CA ALA A 163 -19.27 5.99 -14.88
C ALA A 163 -18.45 7.24 -14.50
N LYS A 164 -17.15 7.18 -14.75
CA LYS A 164 -16.24 8.33 -14.60
C LYS A 164 -16.78 9.46 -15.48
N PRO A 165 -16.93 10.70 -15.00
CA PRO A 165 -17.30 11.81 -15.89
C PRO A 165 -16.13 12.07 -16.83
N GLU A 166 -16.28 11.61 -18.09
CA GLU A 166 -15.37 11.95 -19.16
C GLU A 166 -15.41 13.46 -19.42
N ALA A 167 -14.24 14.07 -19.38
CA ALA A 167 -14.03 15.42 -19.87
C ALA A 167 -14.44 15.49 -21.34
N LYS A 168 -15.37 16.41 -21.66
CA LYS A 168 -15.84 16.71 -23.00
C LYS A 168 -14.69 17.02 -23.95
N ALA A 169 -14.49 16.14 -24.93
CA ALA A 169 -13.88 16.50 -26.20
C ALA A 169 -14.83 16.05 -27.32
N ALA A 170 -15.03 16.93 -28.29
CA ALA A 170 -16.05 16.96 -29.29
C ALA A 170 -16.04 15.74 -30.25
N SER A 171 -17.25 15.31 -30.62
CA SER A 171 -17.53 14.33 -31.67
C SER A 171 -17.09 14.81 -33.04
N PRO A 172 -16.90 13.84 -34.00
CA PRO A 172 -17.86 13.74 -35.06
C PRO A 172 -18.42 12.31 -35.27
N LYS A 173 -19.65 12.30 -35.69
CA LYS A 173 -20.47 11.15 -36.05
C LYS A 173 -19.92 10.44 -37.28
N THR A 174 -19.89 9.10 -37.29
CA THR A 174 -20.18 8.30 -38.50
C THR A 174 -20.60 6.87 -38.13
N ASP A 175 -21.75 6.53 -38.63
CA ASP A 175 -22.31 5.24 -39.04
C ASP A 175 -21.94 3.90 -38.42
N LYS A 176 -23.02 3.24 -37.97
CA LYS A 176 -23.09 1.78 -37.73
C LYS A 176 -22.85 0.97 -39.01
N PRO A 177 -22.25 -0.21 -38.87
CA PRO A 177 -22.96 -1.40 -39.34
C PRO A 177 -23.05 -2.53 -38.28
N LYS A 178 -24.01 -3.38 -38.56
CA LYS A 178 -24.64 -4.51 -37.91
C LYS A 178 -23.69 -5.72 -37.66
N PRO A 179 -24.08 -6.64 -36.77
CA PRO A 179 -23.16 -7.62 -36.16
C PRO A 179 -22.84 -8.80 -37.11
N ALA A 180 -21.63 -9.28 -37.02
CA ALA A 180 -21.21 -10.53 -37.63
C ALA A 180 -20.48 -11.43 -36.66
N ALA A 181 -21.07 -12.61 -36.48
CA ALA A 181 -20.47 -13.91 -36.21
C ALA A 181 -19.50 -14.09 -35.02
N GLU A 182 -19.99 -14.88 -34.07
CA GLU A 182 -19.20 -15.67 -33.14
C GLU A 182 -18.01 -16.36 -33.83
N SER A 183 -16.82 -15.96 -33.44
CA SER A 183 -15.60 -16.71 -33.68
C SER A 183 -15.35 -17.60 -32.45
N THR A 184 -15.66 -18.88 -32.60
CA THR A 184 -15.28 -19.93 -31.65
C THR A 184 -13.75 -20.14 -31.70
N ALA A 185 -13.01 -19.37 -30.90
CA ALA A 185 -11.63 -19.72 -30.60
C ALA A 185 -11.61 -20.90 -29.62
N PRO A 186 -10.77 -21.91 -29.80
CA PRO A 186 -10.66 -23.03 -28.87
C PRO A 186 -10.23 -22.52 -27.49
N LYS A 187 -10.97 -22.91 -26.44
CA LYS A 187 -10.62 -22.59 -25.07
C LYS A 187 -9.20 -23.11 -24.81
N PRO A 188 -8.25 -22.26 -24.43
CA PRO A 188 -6.92 -22.73 -24.06
C PRO A 188 -7.04 -23.66 -22.85
N GLY A 189 -6.36 -24.79 -22.90
CA GLY A 189 -6.28 -25.74 -21.78
C GLY A 189 -5.63 -25.11 -20.55
N PRO A 190 -5.71 -25.77 -19.39
CA PRO A 190 -5.14 -25.23 -18.15
C PRO A 190 -3.64 -24.97 -18.32
N ARG A 191 -3.24 -23.72 -18.19
CA ARG A 191 -1.84 -23.28 -18.21
C ARG A 191 -1.30 -23.27 -16.80
N LEU A 192 -0.16 -23.94 -16.55
CA LEU A 192 0.54 -23.87 -15.30
C LEU A 192 1.41 -22.62 -15.27
N ILE A 193 1.21 -21.78 -14.29
CA ILE A 193 1.95 -20.54 -14.13
C ILE A 193 2.62 -20.57 -12.75
N PRO A 194 3.96 -20.41 -12.72
CA PRO A 194 4.66 -20.35 -11.46
C PRO A 194 4.23 -19.10 -10.69
N ALA A 195 3.95 -19.28 -9.40
CA ALA A 195 3.56 -18.19 -8.51
C ALA A 195 4.25 -18.33 -7.16
N ARG A 196 4.54 -17.21 -6.51
CA ARG A 196 5.11 -17.17 -5.17
C ARG A 196 4.03 -16.75 -4.19
N TYR A 197 3.79 -17.58 -3.17
CA TYR A 197 2.92 -17.20 -2.06
C TYR A 197 3.73 -16.50 -0.98
N ARG A 198 3.32 -15.28 -0.62
CA ARG A 198 3.91 -14.53 0.50
C ARG A 198 2.81 -13.75 1.21
N ALA A 199 2.70 -13.98 2.50
CA ALA A 199 1.86 -13.18 3.40
C ALA A 199 0.39 -13.06 2.99
N GLY A 200 -0.23 -14.15 2.53
CA GLY A 200 -1.64 -14.16 2.13
C GLY A 200 -1.89 -13.78 0.66
N VAL A 201 -0.85 -13.40 -0.09
CA VAL A 201 -0.95 -12.99 -1.49
C VAL A 201 -0.17 -13.95 -2.39
N LEU A 202 -0.77 -14.29 -3.54
CA LEU A 202 -0.15 -15.08 -4.58
C LEU A 202 0.38 -14.15 -5.68
N TYR A 203 1.70 -14.09 -5.83
CA TYR A 203 2.37 -13.29 -6.86
C TYR A 203 2.68 -14.18 -8.06
N LEU A 204 2.11 -13.87 -9.21
CA LEU A 204 2.45 -14.54 -10.47
C LEU A 204 3.88 -14.15 -10.86
N LEU A 205 4.68 -15.13 -11.27
CA LEU A 205 6.08 -14.90 -11.69
C LEU A 205 6.21 -14.65 -13.20
N GLU A 206 5.10 -14.80 -13.94
CA GLU A 206 5.02 -14.53 -15.36
C GLU A 206 3.84 -13.61 -15.64
N ASP A 207 4.00 -12.68 -16.57
CA ASP A 207 2.91 -11.87 -17.09
C ASP A 207 1.98 -12.75 -17.94
N MET A 208 0.70 -12.74 -17.61
CA MET A 208 -0.30 -13.53 -18.33
C MET A 208 -0.80 -12.83 -19.59
N GLY A 209 -0.47 -11.55 -19.78
CA GLY A 209 -0.99 -10.74 -20.88
C GLY A 209 -2.51 -10.57 -20.83
N LEU A 210 -3.12 -10.68 -19.65
CA LEU A 210 -4.55 -10.50 -19.45
C LEU A 210 -4.87 -9.01 -19.28
N PRO A 211 -6.01 -8.55 -19.83
CA PRO A 211 -6.47 -7.19 -19.58
C PRO A 211 -6.69 -6.93 -18.09
N ASP A 212 -6.48 -5.68 -17.66
CA ASP A 212 -6.79 -5.25 -16.30
C ASP A 212 -8.25 -5.55 -15.97
N GLY A 213 -8.48 -6.05 -14.74
CA GLY A 213 -9.80 -6.44 -14.27
C GLY A 213 -10.25 -7.87 -14.67
N THR A 214 -9.41 -8.65 -15.34
CA THR A 214 -9.74 -10.04 -15.66
C THR A 214 -9.82 -10.88 -14.39
N VAL A 215 -10.96 -11.50 -14.13
CA VAL A 215 -11.17 -12.41 -13.02
C VAL A 215 -10.70 -13.81 -13.39
N CYS A 216 -9.71 -14.33 -12.68
CA CYS A 216 -9.15 -15.67 -12.91
C CYS A 216 -9.48 -16.59 -11.73
N LYS A 217 -9.87 -17.84 -12.05
CA LYS A 217 -9.94 -18.91 -11.07
C LYS A 217 -8.60 -19.62 -11.02
N ILE A 218 -7.94 -19.56 -9.86
CA ILE A 218 -6.64 -20.20 -9.64
C ILE A 218 -6.86 -21.53 -8.94
N ILE A 219 -6.26 -22.61 -9.49
CA ILE A 219 -6.23 -23.92 -8.87
C ILE A 219 -4.77 -24.22 -8.53
N LEU A 220 -4.48 -24.41 -7.24
CA LEU A 220 -3.14 -24.81 -6.81
C LEU A 220 -2.93 -26.29 -7.15
N HIS A 221 -2.02 -26.55 -8.07
CA HIS A 221 -1.69 -27.91 -8.52
C HIS A 221 -0.62 -28.57 -7.63
N SER A 222 0.39 -27.77 -7.20
CA SER A 222 1.45 -28.23 -6.30
C SER A 222 2.00 -27.05 -5.51
N VAL A 223 2.44 -27.31 -4.27
CA VAL A 223 3.11 -26.32 -3.41
C VAL A 223 4.50 -26.84 -3.11
N TYR A 224 5.53 -26.07 -3.47
CA TYR A 224 6.92 -26.34 -3.13
C TYR A 224 7.34 -25.43 -1.98
N ASP A 225 7.82 -26.03 -0.91
CA ASP A 225 8.38 -25.31 0.25
C ASP A 225 9.92 -25.39 0.17
N PRO A 226 10.63 -24.31 -0.16
CA PRO A 226 12.09 -24.32 -0.28
C PRO A 226 12.81 -24.55 1.06
N ALA A 227 12.10 -24.45 2.19
CA ALA A 227 12.69 -24.70 3.52
C ALA A 227 12.64 -26.17 3.94
N LYS A 228 11.92 -27.02 3.18
CA LYS A 228 11.89 -28.47 3.39
C LYS A 228 12.76 -29.15 2.35
N LYS A 229 14.07 -29.17 2.60
CA LYS A 229 15.03 -30.10 2.01
C LYS A 229 15.27 -31.24 2.96
#